data_ac632717bd51f8c74152914f14ebf717
#
_entry.id   ac632717bd51f8c74152914f14ebf717
#
_cell.length_a   1.000
_cell.length_b   1.000
_cell.length_c   1.000
_cell.angle_alpha   90.00
_cell.angle_beta   90.00
_cell.angle_gamma   90.00
#
_symmetry.space_group_name_H-M   'P 1'
#
loop_
_entity.id
_entity.type
_entity.pdbx_description
1 polymer ?
#
loop_
_entity_poly.entity_id
_entity_poly.type
_entity_poly.pdbx_seq_one_letter_code
_entity_poly.pdbx_strand_id
1 'polypeptide(L)'
;MHRFFVAPSALQHQTVTLTGPQAHQIAVVLRLRPGERIVVLDNSGWQYLVELQTVTPQRVVGRICERSLATTEPRVKLTLYQGLIRAPKFELVLQKCTEIGVVAFVPVLCARSLVTSADETRPAKFERWQRIIAEAAEQSGRGKLPVLHPVTTFGQACRQARGLALLAHERAPARPLRTVLQTVERPFAV
;
A
#
# COMPACT_ATOMS: atom_id res chain seq x y z
N MET A 1 -18.15 -2.64 2.86
CA MET A 1 -18.18 -1.17 2.96
C MET A 1 -16.97 -0.63 2.22
N HIS A 2 -17.14 0.38 1.34
CA HIS A 2 -16.04 0.96 0.55
C HIS A 2 -15.08 1.74 1.43
N ARG A 3 -13.79 1.67 1.11
CA ARG A 3 -12.69 2.29 1.86
C ARG A 3 -11.91 3.23 0.94
N PHE A 4 -11.47 4.37 1.47
CA PHE A 4 -10.73 5.38 0.71
C PHE A 4 -9.61 5.98 1.56
N PHE A 5 -8.39 5.95 1.05
CA PHE A 5 -7.29 6.69 1.66
C PHE A 5 -7.34 8.14 1.19
N VAL A 6 -7.28 9.08 2.13
CA VAL A 6 -7.32 10.52 1.86
C VAL A 6 -6.12 11.22 2.47
N ALA A 7 -5.77 12.39 1.93
CA ALA A 7 -4.83 13.26 2.60
C ALA A 7 -5.42 13.77 3.93
N PRO A 8 -4.62 13.95 4.98
CA PRO A 8 -5.10 14.49 6.27
C PRO A 8 -5.84 15.83 6.12
N SER A 9 -5.49 16.65 5.13
CA SER A 9 -6.16 17.91 4.83
C SER A 9 -7.61 17.78 4.35
N ALA A 10 -8.00 16.58 3.89
CA ALA A 10 -9.40 16.31 3.51
C ALA A 10 -10.32 16.17 4.73
N LEU A 11 -9.74 15.93 5.91
CA LEU A 11 -10.46 15.81 7.18
C LEU A 11 -10.44 17.17 7.88
N GLN A 12 -11.61 17.76 8.07
CA GLN A 12 -11.74 19.05 8.76
C GLN A 12 -12.83 18.94 9.82
N HIS A 13 -12.45 19.06 11.11
CA HIS A 13 -13.34 18.91 12.25
C HIS A 13 -14.15 17.59 12.19
N GLN A 14 -15.45 17.68 11.89
CA GLN A 14 -16.35 16.53 11.82
C GLN A 14 -16.76 16.19 10.37
N THR A 15 -16.07 16.71 9.38
CA THR A 15 -16.39 16.50 7.96
C THR A 15 -15.20 15.98 7.18
N VAL A 16 -15.47 15.27 6.11
CA VAL A 16 -14.50 14.90 5.10
C VAL A 16 -14.95 15.42 3.74
N THR A 17 -14.00 15.92 2.97
CA THR A 17 -14.24 16.34 1.59
C THR A 17 -13.34 15.53 0.64
N LEU A 18 -13.96 14.77 -0.26
CA LEU A 18 -13.27 14.05 -1.33
C LEU A 18 -13.51 14.76 -2.66
N THR A 19 -12.47 14.86 -3.49
CA THR A 19 -12.51 15.51 -4.79
C THR A 19 -11.82 14.69 -5.87
N GLY A 20 -11.90 15.11 -7.12
CA GLY A 20 -11.20 14.47 -8.24
C GLY A 20 -11.59 13.01 -8.45
N PRO A 21 -10.60 12.10 -8.68
CA PRO A 21 -10.88 10.71 -9.01
C PRO A 21 -11.73 9.98 -7.96
N GLN A 22 -11.54 10.27 -6.67
CA GLN A 22 -12.29 9.62 -5.59
C GLN A 22 -13.77 10.06 -5.59
N ALA A 23 -14.05 11.35 -5.79
CA ALA A 23 -15.42 11.82 -5.90
C ALA A 23 -16.13 11.20 -7.11
N HIS A 24 -15.45 11.15 -8.26
CA HIS A 24 -15.95 10.49 -9.45
C HIS A 24 -16.22 8.99 -9.21
N GLN A 25 -15.29 8.30 -8.56
CA GLN A 25 -15.45 6.88 -8.23
C GLN A 25 -16.69 6.65 -7.35
N ILE A 26 -16.89 7.46 -6.31
CA ILE A 26 -18.03 7.36 -5.40
C ILE A 26 -19.35 7.63 -6.13
N ALA A 27 -19.42 8.73 -6.89
CA ALA A 27 -20.66 9.19 -7.51
C ALA A 27 -21.05 8.39 -8.76
N VAL A 28 -20.07 8.05 -9.62
CA VAL A 28 -20.33 7.50 -10.96
C VAL A 28 -20.11 6.00 -11.01
N VAL A 29 -19.01 5.49 -10.47
CA VAL A 29 -18.66 4.08 -10.55
C VAL A 29 -19.44 3.29 -9.51
N LEU A 30 -19.36 3.69 -8.24
CA LEU A 30 -20.03 3.02 -7.12
C LEU A 30 -21.49 3.47 -6.98
N ARG A 31 -21.86 4.62 -7.52
CA ARG A 31 -23.22 5.20 -7.52
C ARG A 31 -23.79 5.33 -6.12
N LEU A 32 -22.93 5.65 -5.15
CA LEU A 32 -23.36 5.89 -3.78
C LEU A 32 -24.20 7.18 -3.68
N ARG A 33 -25.08 7.19 -2.69
CA ARG A 33 -26.06 8.27 -2.48
C ARG A 33 -25.85 8.92 -1.11
N PRO A 34 -26.34 10.14 -0.90
CA PRO A 34 -26.44 10.72 0.43
C PRO A 34 -27.16 9.77 1.41
N GLY A 35 -26.65 9.69 2.65
CA GLY A 35 -27.10 8.75 3.68
C GLY A 35 -26.33 7.42 3.71
N GLU A 36 -25.64 7.04 2.64
CA GLU A 36 -24.80 5.85 2.64
C GLU A 36 -23.48 6.10 3.38
N ARG A 37 -22.83 5.00 3.80
CA ARG A 37 -21.64 5.07 4.62
C ARG A 37 -20.43 4.50 3.92
N ILE A 38 -19.28 5.14 4.13
CA ILE A 38 -17.96 4.71 3.68
C ILE A 38 -16.98 4.75 4.84
N VAL A 39 -15.83 4.11 4.68
CA VAL A 39 -14.70 4.25 5.60
C VAL A 39 -13.64 5.11 4.93
N VAL A 40 -13.15 6.10 5.64
CA VAL A 40 -12.04 6.96 5.20
C VAL A 40 -10.84 6.74 6.11
N LEU A 41 -9.64 6.72 5.54
CA LEU A 41 -8.38 6.51 6.25
C LEU A 41 -7.40 7.65 5.91
N ASP A 42 -6.71 8.17 6.92
CA ASP A 42 -5.72 9.24 6.78
C ASP A 42 -4.27 8.73 6.75
N ASN A 43 -4.09 7.42 6.64
CA ASN A 43 -2.80 6.73 6.67
C ASN A 43 -2.03 6.83 8.02
N SER A 44 -2.62 7.39 9.06
CA SER A 44 -2.03 7.43 10.42
C SER A 44 -2.25 6.13 11.21
N GLY A 45 -3.18 5.29 10.75
CA GLY A 45 -3.71 4.12 11.43
C GLY A 45 -5.10 4.34 12.01
N TRP A 46 -5.63 5.55 11.92
CA TRP A 46 -7.02 5.83 12.23
C TRP A 46 -7.91 5.61 11.00
N GLN A 47 -9.12 5.16 11.25
CA GLN A 47 -10.20 5.06 10.27
C GLN A 47 -11.43 5.79 10.79
N TYR A 48 -12.19 6.35 9.86
CA TYR A 48 -13.35 7.17 10.12
C TYR A 48 -14.56 6.59 9.40
N LEU A 49 -15.62 6.29 10.13
CA LEU A 49 -16.91 5.96 9.53
C LEU A 49 -17.59 7.27 9.12
N VAL A 50 -17.89 7.40 7.85
CA VAL A 50 -18.39 8.64 7.25
C VAL A 50 -19.73 8.39 6.60
N GLU A 51 -20.73 9.19 6.95
CA GLU A 51 -22.02 9.24 6.30
C GLU A 51 -22.02 10.32 5.22
N LEU A 52 -22.33 9.95 3.99
CA LEU A 52 -22.32 10.84 2.84
C LEU A 52 -23.47 11.84 2.95
N GLN A 53 -23.18 13.13 2.82
CA GLN A 53 -24.14 14.23 2.85
C GLN A 53 -24.42 14.79 1.44
N THR A 54 -23.35 14.99 0.67
CA THR A 54 -23.43 15.48 -0.70
C THR A 54 -22.58 14.60 -1.58
N VAL A 55 -23.14 14.14 -2.71
CA VAL A 55 -22.46 13.29 -3.66
C VAL A 55 -22.62 13.87 -5.06
N THR A 56 -21.52 14.37 -5.62
CA THR A 56 -21.41 14.80 -7.02
C THR A 56 -20.14 14.23 -7.64
N PRO A 57 -20.02 14.13 -8.95
CA PRO A 57 -18.80 13.64 -9.61
C PRO A 57 -17.55 14.47 -9.31
N GLN A 58 -17.71 15.74 -8.95
CA GLN A 58 -16.61 16.67 -8.67
C GLN A 58 -16.25 16.73 -7.18
N ARG A 59 -17.25 16.55 -6.30
CA ARG A 59 -17.09 16.72 -4.86
C ARG A 59 -18.05 15.83 -4.08
N VAL A 60 -17.51 15.13 -3.10
CA VAL A 60 -18.27 14.38 -2.10
C VAL A 60 -17.96 14.97 -0.73
N VAL A 61 -19.00 15.25 0.05
CA VAL A 61 -18.87 15.71 1.43
C VAL A 61 -19.58 14.71 2.33
N GLY A 62 -18.94 14.33 3.41
CA GLY A 62 -19.50 13.44 4.40
C GLY A 62 -19.24 13.91 5.83
N ARG A 63 -20.12 13.50 6.75
CA ARG A 63 -20.00 13.71 8.19
C ARG A 63 -19.33 12.52 8.83
N ILE A 64 -18.32 12.75 9.64
CA ILE A 64 -17.65 11.73 10.44
C ILE A 64 -18.59 11.33 11.58
N CYS A 65 -19.01 10.06 11.60
CA CYS A 65 -19.87 9.48 12.63
C CYS A 65 -19.08 8.84 13.75
N GLU A 66 -17.94 8.19 13.40
CA GLU A 66 -17.13 7.44 14.34
C GLU A 66 -15.66 7.49 13.93
N ARG A 67 -14.77 7.42 14.90
CA ARG A 67 -13.32 7.29 14.74
C ARG A 67 -12.83 6.08 15.53
N SER A 68 -12.08 5.20 14.88
CA SER A 68 -11.49 4.00 15.51
C SER A 68 -10.10 3.69 14.97
N LEU A 69 -9.33 2.90 15.68
CA LEU A 69 -8.05 2.39 15.15
C LEU A 69 -8.30 1.27 14.14
N ALA A 70 -7.57 1.30 13.04
CA ALA A 70 -7.56 0.21 12.10
C ALA A 70 -6.76 -0.97 12.68
N THR A 71 -7.41 -2.11 12.89
CA THR A 71 -6.81 -3.32 13.50
C THR A 71 -6.34 -4.35 12.50
N THR A 72 -6.38 -4.02 11.21
CA THR A 72 -6.12 -4.94 10.09
C THR A 72 -4.65 -5.00 9.68
N GLU A 73 -3.77 -4.22 10.30
CA GLU A 73 -2.36 -4.24 9.94
C GLU A 73 -1.63 -5.49 10.48
N PRO A 74 -0.72 -6.06 9.67
CA PRO A 74 0.04 -7.24 10.09
C PRO A 74 0.96 -6.91 11.27
N ARG A 75 1.09 -7.86 12.18
CA ARG A 75 2.03 -7.75 13.31
C ARG A 75 3.48 -7.73 12.83
N VAL A 76 3.79 -8.54 11.81
CA VAL A 76 5.13 -8.59 11.20
C VAL A 76 5.28 -7.49 10.17
N LYS A 77 6.34 -6.70 10.26
CA LYS A 77 6.65 -5.64 9.30
C LYS A 77 7.60 -6.20 8.24
N LEU A 78 7.03 -6.65 7.11
CA LEU A 78 7.78 -7.20 6.00
C LEU A 78 8.07 -6.12 4.95
N THR A 79 9.35 -5.91 4.64
CA THR A 79 9.80 -5.10 3.50
C THR A 79 10.19 -6.04 2.36
N LEU A 80 9.60 -5.85 1.20
CA LEU A 80 9.92 -6.60 -0.01
C LEU A 80 10.92 -5.84 -0.89
N TYR A 81 12.13 -6.37 -1.01
CA TYR A 81 13.14 -5.93 -1.98
C TYR A 81 12.93 -6.72 -3.27
N GLN A 82 12.23 -6.15 -4.24
CA GLN A 82 11.83 -6.83 -5.46
C GLN A 82 12.68 -6.40 -6.64
N GLY A 83 13.39 -7.36 -7.23
CA GLY A 83 14.08 -7.13 -8.51
C GLY A 83 13.11 -6.65 -9.59
N LEU A 84 13.52 -5.63 -10.34
CA LEU A 84 12.69 -5.07 -11.41
C LEU A 84 12.47 -6.09 -12.53
N ILE A 85 11.22 -6.34 -12.84
CA ILE A 85 10.74 -7.21 -13.90
C ILE A 85 9.76 -6.45 -14.80
N ARG A 86 9.32 -7.02 -15.91
CA ARG A 86 8.37 -6.38 -16.83
C ARG A 86 7.12 -5.91 -16.10
N ALA A 87 6.64 -4.71 -16.47
CA ALA A 87 5.60 -3.96 -15.78
C ALA A 87 4.37 -4.79 -15.32
N PRO A 88 3.72 -5.60 -16.16
CA PRO A 88 2.52 -6.32 -15.71
C PRO A 88 2.80 -7.27 -14.54
N LYS A 89 3.98 -7.93 -14.55
CA LYS A 89 4.36 -8.84 -13.45
C LYS A 89 4.73 -8.08 -12.18
N PHE A 90 5.44 -6.95 -12.32
CA PHE A 90 5.80 -6.12 -11.17
C PHE A 90 4.56 -5.52 -10.51
N GLU A 91 3.60 -5.04 -11.29
CA GLU A 91 2.32 -4.52 -10.81
C GLU A 91 1.52 -5.59 -10.07
N LEU A 92 1.50 -6.82 -10.57
CA LEU A 92 0.88 -7.96 -9.87
C LEU A 92 1.56 -8.24 -8.52
N VAL A 93 2.90 -8.15 -8.45
CA VAL A 93 3.64 -8.29 -7.17
C VAL A 93 3.22 -7.18 -6.19
N LEU A 94 3.16 -5.93 -6.63
CA LEU A 94 2.72 -4.82 -5.77
C LEU A 94 1.31 -5.07 -5.23
N GLN A 95 0.38 -5.45 -6.11
CA GLN A 95 -1.00 -5.74 -5.73
C GLN A 95 -1.07 -6.88 -4.71
N LYS A 96 -0.57 -8.06 -5.06
CA LYS A 96 -0.73 -9.26 -4.23
C LYS A 96 0.07 -9.19 -2.93
N CYS A 97 1.25 -8.61 -2.95
CA CYS A 97 2.04 -8.42 -1.74
C CYS A 97 1.42 -7.37 -0.80
N THR A 98 0.72 -6.36 -1.32
CA THR A 98 -0.09 -5.45 -0.49
C THR A 98 -1.24 -6.20 0.18
N GLU A 99 -1.97 -7.03 -0.55
CA GLU A 99 -3.09 -7.83 -0.02
C GLU A 99 -2.65 -8.78 1.10
N ILE A 100 -1.47 -9.40 1.01
CA ILE A 100 -0.94 -10.31 2.04
C ILE A 100 -0.17 -9.63 3.17
N GLY A 101 -0.05 -8.30 3.15
CA GLY A 101 0.44 -7.55 4.30
C GLY A 101 1.88 -7.04 4.23
N VAL A 102 2.53 -7.00 3.08
CA VAL A 102 3.81 -6.28 2.91
C VAL A 102 3.60 -4.81 3.29
N VAL A 103 4.52 -4.25 4.08
CA VAL A 103 4.41 -2.87 4.57
C VAL A 103 5.32 -1.89 3.84
N ALA A 104 6.32 -2.39 3.10
CA ALA A 104 7.18 -1.55 2.28
C ALA A 104 7.71 -2.31 1.06
N PHE A 105 7.84 -1.60 -0.05
CA PHE A 105 8.40 -2.09 -1.31
C PHE A 105 9.65 -1.29 -1.66
N VAL A 106 10.72 -2.01 -1.99
CA VAL A 106 11.96 -1.42 -2.51
C VAL A 106 12.22 -2.05 -3.88
N PRO A 107 11.95 -1.34 -4.99
CA PRO A 107 12.30 -1.82 -6.33
C PRO A 107 13.81 -1.86 -6.49
N VAL A 108 14.35 -3.01 -6.93
CA VAL A 108 15.79 -3.24 -7.02
C VAL A 108 16.23 -3.44 -8.47
N LEU A 109 17.22 -2.66 -8.89
CA LEU A 109 17.88 -2.84 -10.17
C LEU A 109 18.99 -3.89 -10.02
N CYS A 110 18.81 -5.04 -10.67
CA CYS A 110 19.76 -6.12 -10.68
C CYS A 110 20.60 -6.13 -11.97
N ALA A 111 21.80 -6.69 -11.92
CA ALA A 111 22.72 -6.72 -13.07
C ALA A 111 22.15 -7.40 -14.32
N ARG A 112 21.20 -8.32 -14.14
CA ARG A 112 20.52 -9.04 -15.25
C ARG A 112 19.06 -8.61 -15.44
N SER A 113 18.67 -7.47 -14.89
CA SER A 113 17.33 -6.92 -15.15
C SER A 113 17.18 -6.56 -16.63
N LEU A 114 16.10 -7.00 -17.24
CA LEU A 114 15.72 -6.60 -18.62
C LEU A 114 15.24 -5.14 -18.69
N VAL A 115 15.06 -4.52 -17.55
CA VAL A 115 14.52 -3.18 -17.40
C VAL A 115 15.64 -2.24 -17.01
N THR A 116 15.83 -1.17 -17.76
CA THR A 116 16.87 -0.17 -17.52
C THR A 116 16.40 0.90 -16.54
N SER A 117 17.33 1.49 -15.79
CA SER A 117 17.05 2.52 -14.79
C SER A 117 16.28 3.74 -15.36
N ALA A 118 16.50 4.10 -16.61
CA ALA A 118 15.86 5.25 -17.23
C ALA A 118 14.34 5.09 -17.39
N ASP A 119 13.84 3.86 -17.61
CA ASP A 119 12.41 3.61 -17.76
C ASP A 119 11.69 3.53 -16.41
N GLU A 120 12.39 3.12 -15.34
CA GLU A 120 11.79 2.89 -14.02
C GLU A 120 11.77 4.12 -13.11
N THR A 121 12.51 5.16 -13.46
CA THR A 121 12.56 6.43 -12.69
C THR A 121 11.55 7.47 -13.17
N ARG A 122 10.74 7.17 -14.19
CA ARG A 122 9.72 8.10 -14.69
C ARG A 122 8.64 8.36 -13.62
N PRO A 123 8.35 9.62 -13.29
CA PRO A 123 7.36 9.96 -12.26
C PRO A 123 6.01 9.29 -12.48
N ALA A 124 5.51 9.27 -13.73
CA ALA A 124 4.23 8.67 -14.07
C ALA A 124 4.15 7.16 -13.75
N LYS A 125 5.28 6.43 -13.82
CA LYS A 125 5.33 5.01 -13.47
C LYS A 125 5.27 4.81 -11.97
N PHE A 126 5.98 5.64 -11.23
CA PHE A 126 5.96 5.61 -9.77
C PHE A 126 4.57 5.96 -9.22
N GLU A 127 3.91 6.96 -9.77
CA GLU A 127 2.53 7.32 -9.45
C GLU A 127 1.55 6.17 -9.75
N ARG A 128 1.73 5.48 -10.87
CA ARG A 128 0.94 4.29 -11.22
C ARG A 128 1.12 3.18 -10.18
N TRP A 129 2.34 2.89 -9.75
CA TRP A 129 2.62 1.90 -8.72
C TRP A 129 2.00 2.27 -7.37
N GLN A 130 2.10 3.53 -6.97
CA GLN A 130 1.44 4.03 -5.76
C GLN A 130 -0.08 3.85 -5.83
N ARG A 131 -0.69 4.09 -6.99
CA ARG A 131 -2.13 3.89 -7.19
C ARG A 131 -2.51 2.41 -7.04
N ILE A 132 -1.76 1.49 -7.63
CA ILE A 132 -1.99 0.05 -7.50
C ILE A 132 -1.91 -0.39 -6.03
N ILE A 133 -0.91 0.09 -5.30
CA ILE A 133 -0.77 -0.18 -3.86
C ILE A 133 -1.98 0.36 -3.09
N ALA A 134 -2.43 1.59 -3.38
CA ALA A 134 -3.57 2.19 -2.71
C ALA A 134 -4.87 1.41 -2.98
N GLU A 135 -5.15 1.10 -4.24
CA GLU A 135 -6.31 0.30 -4.64
C GLU A 135 -6.31 -1.09 -3.97
N ALA A 136 -5.15 -1.77 -3.94
CA ALA A 136 -4.99 -3.06 -3.28
C ALA A 136 -5.19 -2.96 -1.75
N ALA A 137 -4.69 -1.89 -1.13
CA ALA A 137 -4.85 -1.64 0.29
C ALA A 137 -6.31 -1.35 0.66
N GLU A 138 -7.03 -0.58 -0.16
CA GLU A 138 -8.47 -0.31 0.01
C GLU A 138 -9.29 -1.59 -0.11
N GLN A 139 -9.02 -2.43 -1.12
CA GLN A 139 -9.73 -3.69 -1.35
C GLN A 139 -9.46 -4.74 -0.27
N SER A 140 -8.22 -4.86 0.20
CA SER A 140 -7.84 -5.81 1.25
C SER A 140 -8.14 -5.33 2.67
N GLY A 141 -8.69 -4.12 2.82
CA GLY A 141 -9.08 -3.56 4.11
C GLY A 141 -7.91 -3.11 4.97
N ARG A 142 -6.75 -2.79 4.39
CA ARG A 142 -5.58 -2.29 5.11
C ARG A 142 -5.88 -0.98 5.82
N GLY A 143 -5.26 -0.78 6.98
CA GLY A 143 -5.34 0.46 7.77
C GLY A 143 -4.25 1.48 7.41
N LYS A 144 -3.19 1.02 6.72
CA LYS A 144 -2.07 1.86 6.25
C LYS A 144 -1.66 1.48 4.84
N LEU A 145 -1.24 2.48 4.09
CA LEU A 145 -0.63 2.27 2.77
C LEU A 145 0.80 1.75 2.94
N PRO A 146 1.17 0.67 2.25
CA PRO A 146 2.56 0.28 2.12
C PRO A 146 3.42 1.40 1.53
N VAL A 147 4.63 1.55 2.07
CA VAL A 147 5.59 2.55 1.57
C VAL A 147 6.24 2.05 0.30
N LEU A 148 6.19 2.82 -0.77
CA LEU A 148 6.96 2.57 -1.98
C LEU A 148 8.23 3.43 -1.96
N HIS A 149 9.38 2.78 -1.84
CA HIS A 149 10.69 3.44 -1.88
C HIS A 149 11.17 3.70 -3.32
N PRO A 150 12.06 4.65 -3.53
CA PRO A 150 12.73 4.84 -4.81
C PRO A 150 13.47 3.58 -5.28
N VAL A 151 13.66 3.46 -6.59
CA VAL A 151 14.48 2.39 -7.18
C VAL A 151 15.90 2.46 -6.65
N THR A 152 16.46 1.33 -6.24
CA THR A 152 17.81 1.23 -5.71
C THR A 152 18.61 0.13 -6.42
N THR A 153 19.92 0.13 -6.30
CA THR A 153 20.77 -0.95 -6.79
C THR A 153 20.82 -2.12 -5.81
N PHE A 154 21.14 -3.33 -6.29
CA PHE A 154 21.23 -4.51 -5.43
C PHE A 154 22.24 -4.30 -4.27
N GLY A 155 23.41 -3.71 -4.56
CA GLY A 155 24.41 -3.41 -3.53
C GLY A 155 23.93 -2.42 -2.46
N GLN A 156 23.13 -1.42 -2.84
CA GLN A 156 22.48 -0.49 -1.90
C GLN A 156 21.40 -1.19 -1.09
N ALA A 157 20.57 -2.01 -1.73
CA ALA A 157 19.54 -2.80 -1.07
C ALA A 157 20.13 -3.70 0.05
N CYS A 158 21.24 -4.39 -0.24
CA CYS A 158 21.93 -5.22 0.76
C CYS A 158 22.46 -4.38 1.95
N ARG A 159 22.94 -3.16 1.72
CA ARG A 159 23.39 -2.27 2.80
C ARG A 159 22.25 -1.67 3.62
N GLN A 160 21.09 -1.51 3.02
CA GLN A 160 19.91 -0.90 3.66
C GLN A 160 19.07 -1.90 4.42
N ALA A 161 19.09 -3.18 4.04
CA ALA A 161 18.33 -4.22 4.70
C ALA A 161 18.66 -4.29 6.20
N ARG A 162 17.63 -4.39 7.04
CA ARG A 162 17.76 -4.47 8.50
C ARG A 162 16.96 -5.66 9.05
N GLY A 163 17.34 -6.09 10.24
CA GLY A 163 16.71 -7.25 10.88
C GLY A 163 17.03 -8.55 10.15
N LEU A 164 16.06 -9.46 10.11
CA LEU A 164 16.20 -10.72 9.38
C LEU A 164 16.10 -10.43 7.87
N ALA A 165 17.21 -10.51 7.16
CA ALA A 165 17.27 -10.39 5.72
C ALA A 165 17.38 -11.79 5.07
N LEU A 166 16.44 -12.09 4.18
CA LEU A 166 16.38 -13.35 3.44
C LEU A 166 16.52 -13.07 1.95
N LEU A 167 17.40 -13.82 1.28
CA LEU A 167 17.56 -13.76 -0.17
C LEU A 167 17.12 -15.09 -0.78
N ALA A 168 16.07 -15.05 -1.59
CA ALA A 168 15.68 -16.18 -2.42
C ALA A 168 16.69 -16.35 -3.56
N HIS A 169 17.40 -17.47 -3.60
CA HIS A 169 18.43 -17.74 -4.60
C HIS A 169 18.29 -19.16 -5.16
N GLU A 170 18.23 -19.30 -6.47
CA GLU A 170 17.94 -20.57 -7.15
C GLU A 170 19.09 -21.60 -7.10
N ARG A 171 20.34 -21.13 -6.94
CA ARG A 171 21.55 -21.97 -7.07
C ARG A 171 22.35 -22.12 -5.78
N ALA A 172 22.01 -21.38 -4.72
CA ALA A 172 22.71 -21.51 -3.44
C ALA A 172 22.21 -22.74 -2.66
N PRO A 173 23.07 -23.39 -1.87
CA PRO A 173 22.59 -24.36 -0.91
C PRO A 173 21.59 -23.67 0.01
N ALA A 174 20.31 -23.97 -0.16
CA ALA A 174 19.25 -23.31 0.53
C ALA A 174 18.92 -24.02 1.84
N ARG A 175 18.74 -23.23 2.90
CA ARG A 175 18.05 -23.72 4.10
C ARG A 175 16.55 -23.57 3.89
N PRO A 176 15.72 -24.54 4.27
CA PRO A 176 14.28 -24.38 4.21
C PRO A 176 13.85 -23.14 5.00
N LEU A 177 13.02 -22.29 4.41
CA LEU A 177 12.56 -21.04 5.02
C LEU A 177 11.99 -21.29 6.43
N ARG A 178 11.21 -22.36 6.59
CA ARG A 178 10.62 -22.76 7.87
C ARG A 178 11.69 -22.94 8.96
N THR A 179 12.80 -23.62 8.64
CA THR A 179 13.91 -23.83 9.58
C THR A 179 14.56 -22.51 9.96
N VAL A 180 14.78 -21.61 8.98
CA VAL A 180 15.35 -20.29 9.25
C VAL A 180 14.44 -19.49 10.18
N LEU A 181 13.14 -19.48 9.93
CA LEU A 181 12.18 -18.72 10.75
C LEU A 181 12.03 -19.30 12.17
N GLN A 182 12.29 -20.58 12.38
CA GLN A 182 12.27 -21.21 13.71
C GLN A 182 13.48 -20.83 14.58
N THR A 183 14.62 -20.48 13.96
CA THR A 183 15.84 -20.09 14.67
C THR A 183 15.90 -18.61 15.06
N VAL A 184 14.99 -17.81 14.51
CA VAL A 184 14.92 -16.39 14.85
C VAL A 184 14.14 -16.24 16.15
N GLU A 185 14.80 -15.73 17.18
CA GLU A 185 14.11 -15.25 18.38
C GLU A 185 13.03 -14.27 17.92
N ARG A 186 11.79 -14.49 18.33
CA ARG A 186 10.63 -13.74 17.85
C ARG A 186 10.85 -12.26 18.11
N PRO A 187 11.09 -11.40 17.10
CA PRO A 187 11.27 -9.96 17.28
C PRO A 187 9.92 -9.26 17.50
N PHE A 188 8.96 -9.97 18.08
CA PHE A 188 7.59 -9.51 18.27
C PHE A 188 7.37 -9.18 19.75
N ALA A 189 8.14 -8.23 20.24
CA ALA A 189 7.64 -7.41 21.32
C ALA A 189 6.60 -6.44 20.74
N VAL A 190 5.44 -6.50 21.28
CA VAL A 190 4.22 -5.71 21.08
C VAL A 190 4.51 -4.24 20.96
#